data_ad34c6fb6421d762423891567ee0923c
#
_entry.id   ad34c6fb6421d762423891567ee0923c
#
_cell.length_a   1.000
_cell.length_b   1.000
_cell.length_c   1.000
_cell.angle_alpha   90.00
_cell.angle_beta   90.00
_cell.angle_gamma   90.00
#
_symmetry.space_group_name_H-M   'P 1'
#
loop_
_entity.id
_entity.type
_entity.pdbx_description
1 polymer ?
#
loop_
_entity_poly.entity_id
_entity_poly.type
_entity_poly.pdbx_seq_one_letter_code
_entity_poly.pdbx_strand_id
1 'polypeptide(L)'
;LRKIKSGLSKKDLATFRELLMQKRAELMGDVESLKADAKNIGANISYEHMADTGSDNYEQEFTLGLVESERQMLQEINEALVRIDKGIYGICMVTGKPIDRARLEAKPYAKYCIEVAREKERRLAPRFRA
;
A
#
# COMPACT_ATOMS: atom_id res chain seq x y z
N LEU A 1 -22.58 23.15 -1.94
CA LEU A 1 -21.60 22.10 -1.85
C LEU A 1 -21.92 20.95 -2.76
N ARG A 2 -21.10 20.79 -3.71
CA ARG A 2 -21.31 19.71 -4.63
C ARG A 2 -20.69 18.44 -4.10
N LYS A 3 -21.52 17.44 -3.98
CA LYS A 3 -20.99 16.12 -3.71
C LYS A 3 -20.46 15.56 -5.00
N ILE A 4 -19.21 15.19 -5.01
CA ILE A 4 -18.65 14.45 -6.11
C ILE A 4 -19.20 13.03 -5.99
N LYS A 5 -19.89 12.59 -7.04
CA LYS A 5 -20.55 11.31 -6.99
C LYS A 5 -19.64 10.22 -7.54
N SER A 6 -19.25 9.31 -6.66
CA SER A 6 -18.49 8.13 -7.07
C SER A 6 -19.40 7.01 -7.56
N GLY A 7 -20.71 7.15 -7.41
CA GLY A 7 -21.65 6.07 -7.68
C GLY A 7 -21.77 5.07 -6.55
N LEU A 8 -21.11 5.32 -5.43
CA LEU A 8 -21.13 4.41 -4.28
C LEU A 8 -22.17 4.88 -3.28
N SER A 9 -22.95 3.91 -2.77
CA SER A 9 -23.93 4.17 -1.73
C SER A 9 -23.25 4.19 -0.37
N LYS A 10 -23.99 4.61 0.66
CA LYS A 10 -23.50 4.54 2.04
C LYS A 10 -23.13 3.12 2.44
N LYS A 11 -23.92 2.16 1.98
CA LYS A 11 -23.66 0.74 2.22
C LYS A 11 -22.36 0.29 1.55
N ASP A 12 -22.13 0.73 0.31
CA ASP A 12 -20.89 0.46 -0.41
C ASP A 12 -19.70 1.03 0.33
N LEU A 13 -19.80 2.27 0.79
CA LEU A 13 -18.73 2.91 1.54
C LEU A 13 -18.42 2.17 2.84
N ALA A 14 -19.44 1.70 3.53
CA ALA A 14 -19.26 0.91 4.75
C ALA A 14 -18.52 -0.40 4.44
N THR A 15 -18.87 -1.05 3.34
CA THR A 15 -18.22 -2.28 2.92
C THR A 15 -16.73 -2.03 2.59
N PHE A 16 -16.45 -1.00 1.84
CA PHE A 16 -15.05 -0.67 1.50
C PHE A 16 -14.26 -0.24 2.73
N ARG A 17 -14.89 0.48 3.64
CA ARG A 17 -14.24 0.84 4.90
C ARG A 17 -13.84 -0.40 5.68
N GLU A 18 -14.72 -1.38 5.75
CA GLU A 18 -14.43 -2.63 6.44
C GLU A 18 -13.28 -3.39 5.77
N LEU A 19 -13.29 -3.47 4.45
CA LEU A 19 -12.19 -4.09 3.71
C LEU A 19 -10.86 -3.40 3.99
N LEU A 20 -10.87 -2.08 4.02
CA LEU A 20 -9.66 -1.30 4.31
C LEU A 20 -9.19 -1.54 5.74
N MET A 21 -10.09 -1.58 6.69
CA MET A 21 -9.74 -1.84 8.09
C MET A 21 -9.16 -3.24 8.28
N GLN A 22 -9.72 -4.24 7.61
CA GLN A 22 -9.19 -5.59 7.65
C GLN A 22 -7.79 -5.66 7.04
N LYS A 23 -7.62 -5.05 5.89
CA LYS A 23 -6.31 -5.00 5.22
C LYS A 23 -5.29 -4.30 6.08
N ARG A 24 -5.69 -3.21 6.71
CA ARG A 24 -4.82 -2.46 7.61
C ARG A 24 -4.34 -3.33 8.78
N ALA A 25 -5.27 -4.08 9.39
CA ALA A 25 -4.94 -4.95 10.52
C ALA A 25 -3.96 -6.04 10.11
N GLU A 26 -4.19 -6.66 8.95
CA GLU A 26 -3.28 -7.67 8.41
C GLU A 26 -1.88 -7.11 8.17
N LEU A 27 -1.81 -5.95 7.53
CA LEU A 27 -0.52 -5.32 7.23
C LEU A 27 0.21 -4.89 8.49
N MET A 28 -0.50 -4.42 9.50
CA MET A 28 0.13 -4.06 10.77
C MET A 28 0.75 -5.27 11.44
N GLY A 29 0.08 -6.42 11.40
CA GLY A 29 0.63 -7.67 11.89
C GLY A 29 1.87 -8.08 11.11
N ASP A 30 1.83 -7.99 9.79
CA ASP A 30 2.97 -8.32 8.93
C ASP A 30 4.16 -7.42 9.21
N VAL A 31 3.94 -6.12 9.38
CA VAL A 31 5.02 -5.17 9.68
C VAL A 31 5.70 -5.53 11.01
N GLU A 32 4.92 -5.84 12.04
CA GLU A 32 5.48 -6.21 13.33
C GLU A 32 6.31 -7.50 13.23
N SER A 33 5.79 -8.49 12.50
CA SER A 33 6.50 -9.76 12.28
C SER A 33 7.81 -9.54 11.53
N LEU A 34 7.78 -8.76 10.45
CA LEU A 34 8.98 -8.48 9.66
C LEU A 34 10.02 -7.70 10.46
N LYS A 35 9.59 -6.77 11.30
CA LYS A 35 10.52 -6.03 12.17
C LYS A 35 11.20 -6.95 13.17
N ALA A 36 10.46 -7.89 13.74
CA ALA A 36 11.02 -8.85 14.67
C ALA A 36 12.06 -9.72 13.97
N ASP A 37 11.77 -10.20 12.77
CA ASP A 37 12.71 -10.99 11.97
C ASP A 37 13.97 -10.21 11.65
N ALA A 38 13.85 -8.97 11.24
CA ALA A 38 14.99 -8.12 10.94
C ALA A 38 15.87 -7.90 12.17
N LYS A 39 15.25 -7.70 13.33
CA LYS A 39 15.95 -7.54 14.60
C LYS A 39 16.71 -8.80 14.98
N ASN A 40 16.07 -9.95 14.82
CA ASN A 40 16.70 -11.24 15.15
C ASN A 40 17.91 -11.51 14.26
N ILE A 41 17.79 -11.23 12.97
CA ILE A 41 18.91 -11.37 12.03
C ILE A 41 20.06 -10.48 12.47
N GLY A 42 19.79 -9.22 12.79
CA GLY A 42 20.82 -8.29 13.25
C GLY A 42 21.48 -8.72 14.55
N ALA A 43 20.70 -9.24 15.50
CA ALA A 43 21.22 -9.71 16.76
C ALA A 43 22.13 -10.94 16.57
N ASN A 44 21.76 -11.83 15.68
CA ASN A 44 22.58 -13.01 15.39
C ASN A 44 23.91 -12.65 14.74
N ILE A 45 23.91 -11.66 13.88
CA ILE A 45 25.14 -11.19 13.22
C ILE A 45 26.18 -10.75 14.23
N SER A 46 25.76 -10.13 15.32
CA SER A 46 26.70 -9.56 16.29
C SER A 46 27.47 -10.61 17.12
N TYR A 47 27.02 -11.86 17.11
CA TYR A 47 27.62 -12.86 18.00
C TYR A 47 28.53 -13.92 17.33
N GLU A 48 28.10 -14.48 16.23
CA GLU A 48 28.76 -15.70 15.75
C GLU A 48 29.14 -15.66 14.28
N HIS A 49 28.66 -14.72 13.51
CA HIS A 49 28.74 -14.81 12.06
C HIS A 49 29.40 -13.64 11.38
N MET A 50 30.45 -13.12 11.99
CA MET A 50 31.20 -12.03 11.35
C MET A 50 31.78 -12.45 10.00
N ALA A 51 32.03 -13.73 9.80
CA ALA A 51 32.54 -14.24 8.54
C ALA A 51 31.48 -14.32 7.45
N ASP A 52 30.20 -14.44 7.83
CA ASP A 52 29.10 -14.59 6.89
C ASP A 52 28.21 -13.33 6.82
N THR A 53 28.74 -12.20 7.22
CA THR A 53 27.96 -10.96 7.32
C THR A 53 27.30 -10.53 6.01
N GLY A 54 27.89 -10.87 4.87
CA GLY A 54 27.33 -10.49 3.59
C GLY A 54 25.95 -11.08 3.32
N SER A 55 25.78 -12.38 3.63
CA SER A 55 24.52 -13.07 3.43
C SER A 55 23.45 -12.58 4.41
N ASP A 56 23.82 -12.47 5.69
CA ASP A 56 22.90 -12.03 6.73
C ASP A 56 22.47 -10.59 6.52
N ASN A 57 23.38 -9.72 6.08
CA ASN A 57 23.05 -8.33 5.77
C ASN A 57 22.08 -8.25 4.60
N TYR A 58 22.24 -9.09 3.59
CA TYR A 58 21.35 -9.13 2.45
C TYR A 58 19.92 -9.49 2.89
N GLU A 59 19.80 -10.52 3.73
CA GLU A 59 18.49 -10.93 4.24
C GLU A 59 17.85 -9.84 5.10
N GLN A 60 18.63 -9.17 5.93
CA GLN A 60 18.13 -8.07 6.75
C GLN A 60 17.66 -6.91 5.88
N GLU A 61 18.44 -6.52 4.89
CA GLU A 61 18.06 -5.45 3.96
C GLU A 61 16.81 -5.81 3.19
N PHE A 62 16.69 -7.05 2.74
CA PHE A 62 15.50 -7.52 2.04
C PHE A 62 14.27 -7.42 2.95
N THR A 63 14.38 -7.87 4.19
CA THR A 63 13.30 -7.82 5.17
C THR A 63 12.89 -6.37 5.47
N LEU A 64 13.87 -5.48 5.63
CA LEU A 64 13.58 -4.06 5.85
C LEU A 64 12.92 -3.42 4.65
N GLY A 65 13.28 -3.85 3.44
CA GLY A 65 12.60 -3.41 2.22
C GLY A 65 11.14 -3.80 2.19
N LEU A 66 10.83 -5.02 2.64
CA LEU A 66 9.44 -5.47 2.78
C LEU A 66 8.69 -4.64 3.81
N VAL A 67 9.31 -4.31 4.94
CA VAL A 67 8.71 -3.44 5.96
C VAL A 67 8.35 -2.09 5.36
N GLU A 68 9.26 -1.50 4.59
CA GLU A 68 9.01 -0.20 3.98
C GLU A 68 7.87 -0.26 2.97
N SER A 69 7.82 -1.31 2.16
CA SER A 69 6.76 -1.52 1.19
C SER A 69 5.39 -1.65 1.88
N GLU A 70 5.33 -2.41 2.97
CA GLU A 70 4.11 -2.57 3.75
C GLU A 70 3.69 -1.27 4.41
N ARG A 71 4.65 -0.46 4.88
CA ARG A 71 4.36 0.84 5.46
C ARG A 71 3.76 1.81 4.44
N GLN A 72 4.26 1.79 3.22
CA GLN A 72 3.71 2.61 2.15
C GLN A 72 2.26 2.22 1.85
N MET A 73 1.98 0.92 1.83
CA MET A 73 0.63 0.44 1.62
C MET A 73 -0.29 0.84 2.77
N LEU A 74 0.19 0.75 4.02
CA LEU A 74 -0.55 1.22 5.19
C LEU A 74 -0.90 2.70 5.08
N GLN A 75 0.03 3.51 4.60
CA GLN A 75 -0.21 4.93 4.40
C GLN A 75 -1.31 5.14 3.37
N GLU A 76 -1.28 4.41 2.26
CA GLU A 76 -2.32 4.51 1.23
C GLU A 76 -3.69 4.10 1.76
N ILE A 77 -3.73 3.05 2.59
CA ILE A 77 -4.97 2.61 3.22
C ILE A 77 -5.51 3.68 4.17
N ASN A 78 -4.65 4.26 5.00
CA ASN A 78 -5.06 5.33 5.91
C ASN A 78 -5.58 6.55 5.15
N GLU A 79 -4.94 6.90 4.05
CA GLU A 79 -5.40 7.99 3.19
C GLU A 79 -6.77 7.69 2.58
N ALA A 80 -6.99 6.42 2.19
CA ALA A 80 -8.29 6.00 1.66
C ALA A 80 -9.39 6.12 2.71
N LEU A 81 -9.10 5.74 3.94
CA LEU A 81 -10.05 5.89 5.05
C LEU A 81 -10.41 7.35 5.29
N VAL A 82 -9.44 8.24 5.20
CA VAL A 82 -9.67 9.68 5.29
C VAL A 82 -10.58 10.16 4.16
N ARG A 83 -10.38 9.66 2.94
CA ARG A 83 -11.24 10.02 1.81
C ARG A 83 -12.68 9.56 2.00
N ILE A 84 -12.88 8.40 2.62
CA ILE A 84 -14.23 7.94 2.97
C ILE A 84 -14.88 8.96 3.92
N ASP A 85 -14.15 9.37 4.95
CA ASP A 85 -14.67 10.35 5.92
C ASP A 85 -14.97 11.70 5.28
N LYS A 86 -14.18 12.10 4.28
CA LYS A 86 -14.38 13.36 3.57
C LYS A 86 -15.40 13.27 2.45
N GLY A 87 -15.91 12.09 2.14
CA GLY A 87 -16.92 11.90 1.09
C GLY A 87 -16.38 11.95 -0.31
N ILE A 88 -15.08 11.74 -0.50
CA ILE A 88 -14.43 11.76 -1.83
C ILE A 88 -13.83 10.42 -2.23
N TYR A 89 -14.16 9.37 -1.51
CA TYR A 89 -13.68 8.03 -1.81
C TYR A 89 -14.23 7.54 -3.15
N GLY A 90 -13.40 6.83 -3.90
CA GLY A 90 -13.81 6.26 -5.19
C GLY A 90 -13.73 7.22 -6.36
N ILE A 91 -13.10 8.37 -6.16
CA ILE A 91 -12.93 9.39 -7.18
C ILE A 91 -11.45 9.55 -7.49
N CYS A 92 -11.11 9.53 -8.77
CA CYS A 92 -9.72 9.70 -9.19
C CYS A 92 -9.21 11.07 -8.75
N MET A 93 -8.09 11.08 -8.05
CA MET A 93 -7.51 12.32 -7.52
C MET A 93 -6.97 13.25 -8.59
N VAL A 94 -6.77 12.74 -9.79
CA VAL A 94 -6.24 13.54 -10.90
C VAL A 94 -7.35 14.02 -11.83
N THR A 95 -8.25 13.12 -12.25
CA THR A 95 -9.27 13.45 -13.25
C THR A 95 -10.60 13.88 -12.64
N GLY A 96 -10.84 13.56 -11.38
CA GLY A 96 -12.13 13.82 -10.74
C GLY A 96 -13.24 12.87 -11.19
N LYS A 97 -12.91 11.87 -12.00
CA LYS A 97 -13.87 10.89 -12.48
C LYS A 97 -13.98 9.72 -11.50
N PRO A 98 -15.13 9.04 -11.47
CA PRO A 98 -15.25 7.85 -10.63
C PRO A 98 -14.24 6.77 -11.04
N ILE A 99 -13.70 6.08 -10.05
CA ILE A 99 -12.85 4.92 -10.27
C ILE A 99 -13.78 3.72 -10.43
N ASP A 100 -13.46 2.82 -11.35
CA ASP A 100 -14.27 1.62 -11.58
C ASP A 100 -14.41 0.80 -10.30
N ARG A 101 -15.63 0.32 -10.04
CA ARG A 101 -15.91 -0.48 -8.86
C ARG A 101 -15.05 -1.73 -8.81
N ALA A 102 -14.84 -2.39 -9.96
CA ALA A 102 -14.00 -3.58 -10.03
C ALA A 102 -12.57 -3.29 -9.56
N ARG A 103 -12.05 -2.11 -9.92
CA ARG A 103 -10.72 -1.69 -9.48
C ARG A 103 -10.69 -1.45 -7.97
N LEU A 104 -11.74 -0.85 -7.41
CA LEU A 104 -11.83 -0.62 -5.98
C LEU A 104 -11.98 -1.92 -5.20
N GLU A 105 -12.68 -2.91 -5.75
CA GLU A 105 -12.80 -4.22 -5.13
C GLU A 105 -11.47 -4.94 -5.07
N ALA A 106 -10.68 -4.83 -6.13
CA ALA A 106 -9.35 -5.43 -6.18
C ALA A 106 -8.33 -4.64 -5.35
N LYS A 107 -8.46 -3.31 -5.33
CA LYS A 107 -7.53 -2.42 -4.67
C LYS A 107 -8.30 -1.30 -3.97
N PRO A 108 -8.83 -1.57 -2.77
CA PRO A 108 -9.70 -0.58 -2.09
C PRO A 108 -9.03 0.75 -1.78
N TYR A 109 -7.71 0.79 -1.72
CA TYR A 109 -6.96 2.03 -1.48
C TYR A 109 -6.58 2.76 -2.76
N ALA A 110 -7.12 2.34 -3.92
CA ALA A 110 -6.83 3.01 -5.18
C ALA A 110 -7.31 4.46 -5.14
N LYS A 111 -6.44 5.37 -5.56
CA LYS A 111 -6.74 6.80 -5.62
C LYS A 111 -6.73 7.36 -7.04
N TYR A 112 -6.40 6.53 -8.02
CA TYR A 112 -6.36 6.91 -9.43
C TYR A 112 -7.18 5.92 -10.24
N CYS A 113 -7.81 6.43 -11.31
CA CYS A 113 -8.42 5.54 -12.30
C CYS A 113 -7.30 4.78 -13.05
N ILE A 114 -7.69 3.74 -13.77
CA ILE A 114 -6.70 2.84 -14.40
C ILE A 114 -5.85 3.59 -15.43
N GLU A 115 -6.44 4.54 -16.16
CA GLU A 115 -5.71 5.30 -17.16
C GLU A 115 -4.60 6.13 -16.53
N VAL A 116 -4.90 6.80 -15.41
CA VAL A 116 -3.90 7.58 -14.68
C VAL A 116 -2.84 6.68 -14.08
N ALA A 117 -3.23 5.56 -13.50
CA ALA A 117 -2.29 4.62 -12.90
C ALA A 117 -1.32 4.08 -13.94
N ARG A 118 -1.81 3.70 -15.12
CA ARG A 118 -0.98 3.23 -16.21
C ARG A 118 -0.01 4.29 -16.71
N GLU A 119 -0.48 5.54 -16.78
CA GLU A 119 0.38 6.64 -17.19
C GLU A 119 1.50 6.88 -16.20
N LYS A 120 1.19 6.83 -14.90
CA LYS A 120 2.21 6.99 -13.86
C LYS A 120 3.23 5.85 -13.90
N GLU A 121 2.78 4.62 -14.08
CA GLU A 121 3.68 3.48 -14.20
C GLU A 121 4.59 3.62 -15.41
N ARG A 122 4.06 4.07 -16.52
CA ARG A 122 4.82 4.27 -17.74
C ARG A 122 5.93 5.30 -17.55
N ARG A 123 5.65 6.38 -16.83
CA ARG A 123 6.63 7.41 -16.53
C ARG A 123 7.71 6.95 -15.58
N LEU A 124 7.37 6.07 -14.65
CA LEU A 124 8.31 5.55 -13.67
C LEU A 124 9.11 4.36 -14.17
N ALA A 125 8.62 3.68 -15.21
CA ALA A 125 9.31 2.51 -15.76
C ALA A 125 10.63 2.92 -16.40
N PRO A 126 11.68 2.11 -16.24
CA PRO A 126 12.93 2.36 -16.93
C PRO A 126 12.71 2.34 -18.43
N ARG A 127 13.29 3.30 -19.10
CA ARG A 127 13.19 3.35 -20.56
C ARG A 127 14.34 2.59 -21.16
N PHE A 128 14.06 1.39 -21.58
CA PHE A 128 15.01 0.60 -22.34
C PHE A 128 14.77 0.86 -23.81
N ARG A 129 15.83 1.29 -24.45
CA ARG A 129 15.79 1.41 -25.88
C ARG A 129 16.69 0.38 -26.47
N ALA A 130 16.14 -0.36 -27.36
CA ALA A 130 16.90 -1.33 -28.12
C ALA A 130 17.90 -0.61 -29.02
#